data_3d5a0ac067386689b869afcdfbe90a01
#
_entry.id   3d5a0ac067386689b869afcdfbe90a01
#
_cell.length_a   1.000
_cell.length_b   1.000
_cell.length_c   1.000
_cell.angle_alpha   90.00
_cell.angle_beta   90.00
_cell.angle_gamma   90.00
#
_symmetry.space_group_name_H-M   'P 1'
#
loop_
_entity.id
_entity.type
_entity.pdbx_description
1 polymer ?
#
loop_
_entity_poly.entity_id
_entity_poly.type
_entity_poly.pdbx_seq_one_letter_code
_entity_poly.pdbx_strand_id
1 'polypeptide(L)'
;VDLRCKVVVDASGLNALISKKLDLRKHDPQLRKAAVFAHYRGAKRDSGKDEGATLVLSVFEQNGWFWYIPLEDDIVSVGVVGDLDYLITSRSNPEQTLEEEIQRCPTLVPRLTNSTRVSPVHVLSDYSYNSTCCAGDGWVLVGDAFAFLVPIYSSGVFLALKSGELA
;
A
#
# COMPACT_ATOMS: atom_id res chain seq x y z
N VAL A 1 -17.67 -0.75 27.29
CA VAL A 1 -16.74 -1.05 28.40
C VAL A 1 -15.80 0.13 28.53
N ASP A 2 -15.75 0.74 29.72
CA ASP A 2 -14.80 1.81 30.03
C ASP A 2 -13.51 1.19 30.57
N LEU A 3 -12.37 1.55 29.94
CA LEU A 3 -11.04 1.12 30.37
C LEU A 3 -10.29 2.32 30.94
N ARG A 4 -9.63 2.12 32.09
CA ARG A 4 -8.73 3.12 32.69
C ARG A 4 -7.28 2.68 32.48
N CYS A 5 -6.47 3.55 31.88
CA CYS A 5 -5.04 3.32 31.66
C CYS A 5 -4.24 4.60 31.91
N LYS A 6 -2.92 4.45 32.05
CA LYS A 6 -2.00 5.59 32.19
C LYS A 6 -1.62 6.15 30.83
N VAL A 7 -1.46 5.27 29.84
CA VAL A 7 -1.06 5.62 28.47
C VAL A 7 -1.86 4.76 27.50
N VAL A 8 -2.30 5.37 26.40
CA VAL A 8 -2.91 4.70 25.25
C VAL A 8 -1.90 4.65 24.12
N VAL A 9 -1.64 3.46 23.61
CA VAL A 9 -0.84 3.27 22.38
C VAL A 9 -1.80 3.08 21.21
N ASP A 10 -1.79 4.01 20.27
CA ASP A 10 -2.58 3.90 19.04
C ASP A 10 -1.75 3.16 17.97
N ALA A 11 -2.07 1.89 17.78
CA ALA A 11 -1.53 1.02 16.74
C ALA A 11 -2.64 0.65 15.73
N SER A 12 -3.62 1.52 15.50
CA SER A 12 -4.80 1.25 14.67
C SER A 12 -4.54 1.32 13.15
N GLY A 13 -3.28 1.45 12.74
CA GLY A 13 -2.88 1.49 11.33
C GLY A 13 -3.52 2.70 10.63
N LEU A 14 -3.98 2.53 9.39
CA LEU A 14 -4.63 3.58 8.58
C LEU A 14 -5.91 4.16 9.23
N ASN A 15 -6.50 3.47 10.22
CA ASN A 15 -7.61 4.04 10.98
C ASN A 15 -7.21 5.28 11.77
N ALA A 16 -5.94 5.32 12.27
CA ALA A 16 -5.35 6.49 12.94
C ALA A 16 -6.31 7.16 13.93
N LEU A 17 -6.83 6.38 14.90
CA LEU A 17 -7.95 6.76 15.74
C LEU A 17 -7.69 8.05 16.53
N ILE A 18 -6.56 8.12 17.24
CA ILE A 18 -6.19 9.31 18.04
C ILE A 18 -5.82 10.47 17.11
N SER A 19 -5.02 10.21 16.08
CA SER A 19 -4.59 11.24 15.14
C SER A 19 -5.78 11.95 14.47
N LYS A 20 -6.80 11.20 14.05
CA LYS A 20 -8.05 11.78 13.52
C LYS A 20 -8.86 12.50 14.58
N LYS A 21 -9.01 11.91 15.77
CA LYS A 21 -9.80 12.50 16.86
C LYS A 21 -9.24 13.85 17.34
N LEU A 22 -7.91 13.99 17.30
CA LEU A 22 -7.22 15.22 17.74
C LEU A 22 -6.85 16.17 16.58
N ASP A 23 -7.32 15.87 15.35
CA ASP A 23 -7.03 16.66 14.13
C ASP A 23 -5.53 16.87 13.87
N LEU A 24 -4.74 15.83 14.14
CA LEU A 24 -3.28 15.88 13.95
C LEU A 24 -2.85 15.48 12.54
N ARG A 25 -3.73 14.79 11.81
CA ARG A 25 -3.40 14.21 10.50
C ARG A 25 -3.26 15.28 9.44
N LYS A 26 -2.12 15.27 8.73
CA LYS A 26 -1.82 16.16 7.61
C LYS A 26 -1.53 15.33 6.36
N HIS A 27 -2.32 15.54 5.32
CA HIS A 27 -2.06 15.00 4.00
C HIS A 27 -1.00 15.83 3.29
N ASP A 28 -0.10 15.15 2.58
CA ASP A 28 0.86 15.83 1.71
C ASP A 28 0.23 16.00 0.32
N PRO A 29 -0.05 17.24 -0.12
CA PRO A 29 -0.64 17.50 -1.43
C PRO A 29 0.19 16.99 -2.61
N GLN A 30 1.51 16.81 -2.42
CA GLN A 30 2.43 16.32 -3.45
C GLN A 30 2.46 14.78 -3.52
N LEU A 31 1.95 14.10 -2.49
CA LEU A 31 1.92 12.65 -2.39
C LEU A 31 0.50 12.06 -2.54
N ARG A 32 -0.35 12.71 -3.33
CA ARG A 32 -1.69 12.21 -3.66
C ARG A 32 -1.57 10.99 -4.60
N LYS A 33 -1.38 9.82 -4.00
CA LYS A 33 -1.22 8.56 -4.72
C LYS A 33 -2.46 7.67 -4.57
N ALA A 34 -2.66 6.83 -5.56
CA ALA A 34 -3.61 5.73 -5.52
C ALA A 34 -2.91 4.41 -5.86
N ALA A 35 -3.50 3.33 -5.41
CA ALA A 35 -3.12 1.98 -5.78
C ALA A 35 -4.35 1.23 -6.30
N VAL A 36 -4.19 0.52 -7.41
CA VAL A 36 -5.21 -0.38 -7.99
C VAL A 36 -4.59 -1.76 -8.10
N PHE A 37 -5.20 -2.78 -7.49
CA PHE A 37 -4.56 -4.10 -7.39
C PHE A 37 -5.56 -5.26 -7.36
N ALA A 38 -5.05 -6.44 -7.70
CA ALA A 38 -5.76 -7.71 -7.58
C ALA A 38 -4.81 -8.86 -7.30
N HIS A 39 -5.39 -10.04 -7.01
CA HIS A 39 -4.67 -11.28 -6.81
C HIS A 39 -4.86 -12.20 -8.00
N TYR A 40 -3.76 -12.86 -8.41
CA TYR A 40 -3.70 -13.75 -9.57
C TYR A 40 -3.15 -15.11 -9.15
N ARG A 41 -3.78 -16.18 -9.59
CA ARG A 41 -3.30 -17.57 -9.43
C ARG A 41 -2.64 -18.03 -10.71
N GLY A 42 -1.56 -18.83 -10.59
CA GLY A 42 -0.80 -19.33 -11.74
C GLY A 42 0.07 -18.29 -12.43
N ALA A 43 0.30 -17.14 -11.79
CA ALA A 43 1.21 -16.13 -12.29
C ALA A 43 2.67 -16.60 -12.17
N LYS A 44 3.52 -16.26 -13.13
CA LYS A 44 4.89 -16.73 -13.22
C LYS A 44 5.70 -16.35 -11.98
N ARG A 45 6.26 -17.33 -11.31
CA ARG A 45 7.28 -17.14 -10.26
C ARG A 45 8.67 -17.38 -10.83
N ASP A 46 9.64 -16.67 -10.31
CA ASP A 46 11.04 -16.95 -10.59
C ASP A 46 11.45 -18.22 -9.85
N SER A 47 12.59 -18.83 -10.18
CA SER A 47 13.03 -20.09 -9.60
C SER A 47 14.27 -19.95 -8.73
N GLY A 48 14.51 -20.94 -7.88
CA GLY A 48 15.68 -20.99 -7.01
C GLY A 48 15.60 -19.94 -5.90
N LYS A 49 16.67 -19.21 -5.66
CA LYS A 49 16.74 -18.22 -4.58
C LYS A 49 15.78 -17.04 -4.73
N ASP A 50 15.29 -16.79 -5.94
CA ASP A 50 14.43 -15.67 -6.28
C ASP A 50 12.94 -16.06 -6.39
N GLU A 51 12.57 -17.31 -6.02
CA GLU A 51 11.21 -17.84 -6.15
C GLU A 51 10.15 -17.01 -5.38
N GLY A 52 10.52 -16.49 -4.21
CA GLY A 52 9.67 -15.63 -3.38
C GLY A 52 9.96 -14.14 -3.50
N ALA A 53 10.76 -13.73 -4.49
CA ALA A 53 11.19 -12.33 -4.60
C ALA A 53 10.02 -11.41 -4.91
N THR A 54 9.87 -10.35 -4.12
CA THR A 54 9.02 -9.20 -4.45
C THR A 54 9.68 -8.38 -5.55
N LEU A 55 8.95 -8.10 -6.63
CA LEU A 55 9.44 -7.25 -7.70
C LEU A 55 8.78 -5.88 -7.62
N VAL A 56 9.59 -4.85 -7.86
CA VAL A 56 9.13 -3.48 -8.10
C VAL A 56 9.46 -3.14 -9.55
N LEU A 57 8.44 -2.83 -10.35
CA LEU A 57 8.56 -2.59 -11.77
C LEU A 57 8.14 -1.16 -12.08
N SER A 58 8.96 -0.42 -12.82
CA SER A 58 8.60 0.93 -13.27
C SER A 58 7.57 0.86 -14.39
N VAL A 59 6.59 1.74 -14.36
CA VAL A 59 5.68 1.99 -15.48
C VAL A 59 6.37 2.98 -16.43
N PHE A 60 6.45 2.60 -17.72
CA PHE A 60 7.12 3.42 -18.72
C PHE A 60 6.36 4.76 -18.92
N GLU A 61 7.08 5.88 -19.03
CA GLU A 61 6.59 7.24 -19.27
C GLU A 61 5.66 7.83 -18.20
N GLN A 62 5.40 7.11 -17.12
CA GLN A 62 4.43 7.53 -16.10
C GLN A 62 5.04 7.58 -14.70
N ASN A 63 4.52 8.44 -13.87
CA ASN A 63 4.90 8.60 -12.48
C ASN A 63 4.31 7.48 -11.61
N GLY A 64 4.61 6.21 -11.95
CA GLY A 64 4.03 5.06 -11.27
C GLY A 64 4.98 3.85 -11.26
N TRP A 65 4.58 2.85 -10.48
CA TRP A 65 5.29 1.60 -10.36
C TRP A 65 4.32 0.47 -10.01
N PHE A 66 4.68 -0.76 -10.37
CA PHE A 66 3.99 -1.97 -9.98
C PHE A 66 4.72 -2.67 -8.84
N TRP A 67 3.96 -3.26 -7.93
CA TRP A 67 4.44 -4.37 -7.15
C TRP A 67 4.00 -5.70 -7.77
N TYR A 68 4.81 -6.72 -7.57
CA TYR A 68 4.54 -8.11 -7.90
C TYR A 68 5.02 -8.96 -6.73
N ILE A 69 4.09 -9.41 -5.89
CA ILE A 69 4.40 -10.04 -4.59
C ILE A 69 3.88 -11.46 -4.59
N PRO A 70 4.77 -12.48 -4.68
CA PRO A 70 4.38 -13.87 -4.48
C PRO A 70 3.84 -14.08 -3.06
N LEU A 71 2.68 -14.74 -2.96
CA LEU A 71 2.03 -15.12 -1.73
C LEU A 71 1.93 -16.65 -1.65
N GLU A 72 1.32 -17.18 -0.59
CA GLU A 72 1.00 -18.61 -0.47
C GLU A 72 -0.03 -19.06 -1.52
N ASP A 73 -0.26 -20.37 -1.64
CA ASP A 73 -1.27 -21.01 -2.50
C ASP A 73 -1.22 -20.62 -3.98
N ASP A 74 0.00 -20.46 -4.52
CA ASP A 74 0.24 -20.06 -5.92
C ASP A 74 -0.43 -18.72 -6.28
N ILE A 75 -0.64 -17.85 -5.30
CA ILE A 75 -1.19 -16.51 -5.48
C ILE A 75 -0.06 -15.50 -5.64
N VAL A 76 -0.29 -14.51 -6.51
CA VAL A 76 0.57 -13.33 -6.63
C VAL A 76 -0.31 -12.09 -6.49
N SER A 77 0.08 -11.18 -5.61
CA SER A 77 -0.51 -9.85 -5.54
C SER A 77 0.15 -8.93 -6.57
N VAL A 78 -0.65 -8.34 -7.43
CA VAL A 78 -0.17 -7.41 -8.47
C VAL A 78 -0.94 -6.11 -8.36
N GLY A 79 -0.22 -5.00 -8.27
CA GLY A 79 -0.86 -3.70 -8.18
C GLY A 79 0.00 -2.58 -8.71
N VAL A 80 -0.66 -1.57 -9.26
CA VAL A 80 -0.06 -0.34 -9.75
C VAL A 80 -0.28 0.78 -8.75
N VAL A 81 0.78 1.55 -8.51
CA VAL A 81 0.75 2.79 -7.73
C VAL A 81 1.10 3.95 -8.66
N GLY A 82 0.33 4.99 -8.61
CA GLY A 82 0.55 6.21 -9.40
C GLY A 82 -0.20 7.40 -8.83
N ASP A 83 -0.17 8.51 -9.54
CA ASP A 83 -0.92 9.69 -9.15
C ASP A 83 -2.43 9.41 -9.12
N LEU A 84 -3.10 9.93 -8.08
CA LEU A 84 -4.54 9.75 -7.87
C LEU A 84 -5.34 10.20 -9.09
N ASP A 85 -5.01 11.36 -9.63
CA ASP A 85 -5.73 11.92 -10.77
C ASP A 85 -5.54 11.07 -12.03
N TYR A 86 -4.36 10.49 -12.23
CA TYR A 86 -4.07 9.60 -13.34
C TYR A 86 -4.78 8.24 -13.22
N LEU A 87 -4.70 7.60 -12.06
CA LEU A 87 -5.23 6.23 -11.91
C LEU A 87 -6.74 6.16 -11.65
N ILE A 88 -7.31 7.20 -11.01
CA ILE A 88 -8.68 7.13 -10.50
C ILE A 88 -9.55 8.26 -11.05
N THR A 89 -9.13 9.53 -10.87
CA THR A 89 -10.02 10.67 -11.16
C THR A 89 -10.35 10.78 -12.66
N SER A 90 -9.38 10.47 -13.53
CA SER A 90 -9.55 10.49 -14.98
C SER A 90 -10.13 9.21 -15.57
N ARG A 91 -10.35 8.18 -14.76
CA ARG A 91 -10.81 6.84 -15.19
C ARG A 91 -11.96 6.36 -14.30
N SER A 92 -13.03 5.87 -14.91
CA SER A 92 -14.25 5.47 -14.20
C SER A 92 -14.30 4.02 -13.75
N ASN A 93 -13.42 3.16 -14.29
CA ASN A 93 -13.45 1.72 -14.05
C ASN A 93 -12.08 1.19 -13.57
N PRO A 94 -11.93 0.86 -12.28
CA PRO A 94 -10.68 0.32 -11.74
C PRO A 94 -10.20 -0.99 -12.39
N GLU A 95 -11.12 -1.86 -12.83
CA GLU A 95 -10.76 -3.10 -13.51
C GLU A 95 -10.08 -2.81 -14.85
N GLN A 96 -10.69 -1.92 -15.62
CA GLN A 96 -10.11 -1.48 -16.88
C GLN A 96 -8.79 -0.73 -16.66
N THR A 97 -8.71 0.11 -15.63
CA THR A 97 -7.47 0.80 -15.26
C THR A 97 -6.34 -0.20 -15.01
N LEU A 98 -6.59 -1.23 -14.19
CA LEU A 98 -5.55 -2.23 -13.87
C LEU A 98 -5.10 -2.98 -15.12
N GLU A 99 -6.05 -3.40 -15.97
CA GLU A 99 -5.73 -4.13 -17.22
C GLU A 99 -4.91 -3.26 -18.18
N GLU A 100 -5.32 -2.02 -18.41
CA GLU A 100 -4.58 -1.09 -19.29
C GLU A 100 -3.16 -0.83 -18.79
N GLU A 101 -2.97 -0.65 -17.47
CA GLU A 101 -1.65 -0.45 -16.90
C GLU A 101 -0.78 -1.72 -16.97
N ILE A 102 -1.37 -2.91 -16.79
CA ILE A 102 -0.67 -4.19 -17.01
C ILE A 102 -0.15 -4.27 -18.45
N GLN A 103 -0.98 -3.96 -19.44
CA GLN A 103 -0.60 -3.99 -20.86
C GLN A 103 0.52 -2.98 -21.19
N ARG A 104 0.61 -1.88 -20.45
CA ARG A 104 1.69 -0.87 -20.60
C ARG A 104 2.99 -1.26 -19.91
N CYS A 105 3.04 -2.38 -19.20
CA CYS A 105 4.24 -2.88 -18.53
C CYS A 105 4.75 -4.16 -19.23
N PRO A 106 5.67 -4.07 -20.21
CA PRO A 106 6.14 -5.22 -21.00
C PRO A 106 6.73 -6.36 -20.16
N THR A 107 7.27 -6.04 -19.00
CA THR A 107 7.82 -7.03 -18.06
C THR A 107 6.71 -7.82 -17.33
N LEU A 108 5.54 -7.22 -17.15
CA LEU A 108 4.44 -7.80 -16.40
C LEU A 108 3.56 -8.73 -17.26
N VAL A 109 3.33 -8.35 -18.52
CA VAL A 109 2.47 -9.11 -19.45
C VAL A 109 2.86 -10.59 -19.51
N PRO A 110 4.12 -10.99 -19.78
CA PRO A 110 4.48 -12.41 -19.88
C PRO A 110 4.41 -13.14 -18.52
N ARG A 111 4.41 -12.43 -17.40
CA ARG A 111 4.25 -13.02 -16.06
C ARG A 111 2.80 -13.39 -15.76
N LEU A 112 1.86 -12.73 -16.39
CA LEU A 112 0.42 -12.92 -16.17
C LEU A 112 -0.28 -13.72 -17.28
N THR A 113 0.39 -14.07 -18.37
CA THR A 113 -0.22 -14.71 -19.58
C THR A 113 -1.05 -15.96 -19.24
N ASN A 114 -0.59 -16.80 -18.31
CA ASN A 114 -1.25 -18.04 -17.94
C ASN A 114 -1.94 -17.98 -16.57
N SER A 115 -2.13 -16.77 -16.04
CA SER A 115 -2.75 -16.57 -14.73
C SER A 115 -4.23 -16.29 -14.82
N THR A 116 -4.91 -16.50 -13.71
CA THR A 116 -6.33 -16.16 -13.56
C THR A 116 -6.48 -15.21 -12.37
N ARG A 117 -7.19 -14.11 -12.56
CA ARG A 117 -7.55 -13.21 -11.46
C ARG A 117 -8.52 -13.92 -10.50
N VAL A 118 -8.19 -13.98 -9.22
CA VAL A 118 -8.95 -14.70 -8.19
C VAL A 118 -9.53 -13.79 -7.11
N SER A 119 -9.34 -12.48 -7.22
CA SER A 119 -9.96 -11.50 -6.34
C SER A 119 -10.68 -10.40 -7.14
N PRO A 120 -11.59 -9.63 -6.50
CA PRO A 120 -12.01 -8.34 -7.04
C PRO A 120 -10.79 -7.41 -7.21
N VAL A 121 -10.96 -6.38 -8.02
CA VAL A 121 -10.00 -5.28 -8.05
C VAL A 121 -10.24 -4.38 -6.85
N HIS A 122 -9.17 -4.09 -6.11
CA HIS A 122 -9.17 -3.22 -4.95
C HIS A 122 -8.56 -1.88 -5.29
N VAL A 123 -9.07 -0.83 -4.66
CA VAL A 123 -8.56 0.54 -4.80
C VAL A 123 -8.24 1.09 -3.43
N LEU A 124 -7.03 1.64 -3.29
CA LEU A 124 -6.63 2.48 -2.16
C LEU A 124 -6.26 3.85 -2.71
N SER A 125 -6.72 4.90 -2.07
CA SER A 125 -6.46 6.27 -2.52
C SER A 125 -6.13 7.19 -1.36
N ASP A 126 -5.32 8.22 -1.65
CA ASP A 126 -4.98 9.31 -0.73
C ASP A 126 -4.53 8.83 0.66
N TYR A 127 -3.69 7.80 0.67
CA TYR A 127 -3.25 7.11 1.88
C TYR A 127 -1.99 7.71 2.49
N SER A 128 -1.29 8.63 1.80
CA SER A 128 -0.06 9.25 2.30
C SER A 128 -0.37 10.41 3.23
N TYR A 129 0.09 10.31 4.48
CA TYR A 129 -0.08 11.34 5.49
C TYR A 129 0.97 11.22 6.60
N ASN A 130 1.09 12.28 7.38
CA ASN A 130 1.76 12.24 8.66
C ASN A 130 0.93 12.97 9.72
N SER A 131 1.19 12.68 10.99
CA SER A 131 0.62 13.43 12.10
C SER A 131 1.60 14.50 12.56
N THR A 132 1.08 15.64 13.01
CA THR A 132 1.90 16.78 13.46
C THR A 132 2.73 16.49 14.71
N CYS A 133 2.32 15.49 15.52
CA CYS A 133 3.09 14.95 16.63
C CYS A 133 2.80 13.46 16.82
N CYS A 134 3.77 12.73 17.36
CA CYS A 134 3.65 11.29 17.59
C CYS A 134 3.20 10.93 19.01
N ALA A 135 3.22 11.86 19.95
CA ALA A 135 2.85 11.60 21.34
C ALA A 135 2.33 12.86 22.02
N GLY A 136 1.60 12.68 23.12
CA GLY A 136 1.12 13.72 24.00
C GLY A 136 0.85 13.16 25.40
N ASP A 137 0.22 13.96 26.25
CA ASP A 137 -0.07 13.52 27.62
C ASP A 137 -1.03 12.31 27.61
N GLY A 138 -0.51 11.17 28.04
CA GLY A 138 -1.26 9.91 28.13
C GLY A 138 -1.52 9.17 26.82
N TRP A 139 -0.86 9.51 25.70
CA TRP A 139 -1.00 8.76 24.45
C TRP A 139 0.25 8.81 23.55
N VAL A 140 0.40 7.79 22.69
CA VAL A 140 1.45 7.70 21.66
C VAL A 140 0.90 7.02 20.41
N LEU A 141 1.34 7.46 19.22
CA LEU A 141 1.01 6.91 17.92
C LEU A 141 2.18 6.06 17.41
N VAL A 142 1.89 4.86 16.89
CA VAL A 142 2.91 3.96 16.34
C VAL A 142 2.53 3.48 14.95
N GLY A 143 3.54 3.20 14.11
CA GLY A 143 3.34 2.72 12.75
C GLY A 143 2.46 3.66 11.92
N ASP A 144 1.57 3.07 11.12
CA ASP A 144 0.67 3.83 10.23
C ASP A 144 -0.33 4.70 10.99
N ALA A 145 -0.57 4.49 12.30
CA ALA A 145 -1.37 5.41 13.08
C ALA A 145 -0.72 6.79 13.23
N PHE A 146 0.62 6.86 13.15
CA PHE A 146 1.38 8.12 13.10
C PHE A 146 1.52 8.64 11.68
N ALA A 147 2.07 7.83 10.75
CA ALA A 147 2.37 8.26 9.39
C ALA A 147 2.34 7.10 8.40
N PHE A 148 1.83 7.33 7.20
CA PHE A 148 1.91 6.40 6.09
C PHE A 148 2.69 7.01 4.93
N LEU A 149 3.76 6.34 4.53
CA LEU A 149 4.61 6.73 3.41
C LEU A 149 4.30 5.88 2.17
N VAL A 150 4.62 6.39 0.99
CA VAL A 150 4.51 5.61 -0.26
C VAL A 150 5.36 4.34 -0.16
N PRO A 151 4.80 3.13 -0.31
CA PRO A 151 5.43 1.87 0.12
C PRO A 151 6.39 1.26 -0.91
N ILE A 152 7.10 2.06 -1.70
CA ILE A 152 7.99 1.59 -2.77
C ILE A 152 9.09 0.63 -2.26
N TYR A 153 9.55 0.82 -1.03
CA TYR A 153 10.56 -0.05 -0.39
C TYR A 153 9.98 -1.02 0.65
N SER A 154 8.65 -1.12 0.73
CA SER A 154 7.95 -2.02 1.67
C SER A 154 8.40 -1.85 3.14
N SER A 155 8.74 -0.63 3.56
CA SER A 155 9.30 -0.35 4.90
C SER A 155 8.25 -0.22 6.02
N GLY A 156 6.95 -0.27 5.70
CA GLY A 156 5.87 0.01 6.66
C GLY A 156 5.91 -0.88 7.90
N VAL A 157 6.08 -2.20 7.72
CA VAL A 157 6.16 -3.16 8.85
C VAL A 157 7.38 -2.89 9.72
N PHE A 158 8.54 -2.61 9.12
CA PHE A 158 9.75 -2.26 9.87
C PHE A 158 9.53 -0.99 10.71
N LEU A 159 8.93 0.05 10.14
CA LEU A 159 8.64 1.30 10.84
C LEU A 159 7.62 1.09 11.97
N ALA A 160 6.60 0.25 11.75
CA ALA A 160 5.62 -0.10 12.78
C ALA A 160 6.26 -0.81 13.97
N LEU A 161 7.10 -1.83 13.71
CA LEU A 161 7.84 -2.55 14.76
C LEU A 161 8.80 -1.62 15.51
N LYS A 162 9.57 -0.79 14.77
CA LYS A 162 10.53 0.13 15.38
C LYS A 162 9.87 1.22 16.23
N SER A 163 8.77 1.79 15.75
CA SER A 163 8.01 2.76 16.55
C SER A 163 7.35 2.13 17.78
N GLY A 164 6.89 0.87 17.67
CA GLY A 164 6.35 0.13 18.81
C GLY A 164 7.41 -0.22 19.85
N GLU A 165 8.66 -0.45 19.44
CA GLU A 165 9.79 -0.66 20.37
C GLU A 165 10.14 0.62 21.16
N LEU A 166 9.96 1.80 20.54
CA LEU A 166 10.31 3.09 21.12
C LEU A 166 9.18 3.71 21.95
N ALA A 167 7.97 3.17 21.87
CA ALA A 167 6.81 3.67 22.60
C ALA A 167 6.70 3.07 24.02
#